data_4398f06e9787d3f9dc1a68bc2087ab12
#
_entry.id   4398f06e9787d3f9dc1a68bc2087ab12
#
_cell.length_a   1.000
_cell.length_b   1.000
_cell.length_c   1.000
_cell.angle_alpha   90.00
_cell.angle_beta   90.00
_cell.angle_gamma   90.00
#
_symmetry.space_group_name_H-M   'P 1'
#
loop_
_entity.id
_entity.type
_entity.pdbx_description
1 polymer ?
#
loop_
_entity_poly.entity_id
_entity_poly.type
_entity_poly.pdbx_seq_one_letter_code
_entity_poly.pdbx_strand_id
1 'polypeptide(L)'
;MINIEDLIEIAIQRDASDIHLTLGLKPMLRIVRKLVPVEKYEELTEEDMYDVYDALVRGNLEKDNIYKTTKKLDISFEYKDTRLRVNISRSNEVPLFTLRLIKKELPKYEDLGVPDIVRRMTYQPQGLILVTGKTNSGKTTTLNALVNEINLTQNKKILSLENPIEYKHTSKESVIVQKEVGAGGDTLSFSDGVKNSLREDCDIVVIGEIRDKETMEAAIETAEAGHLVIGTLHTKSCAETIDRMINFYEISDQTTVKYLLSSLLKLVVAQRLLPGTDGSLVLIPEVMVVDNIVSGIMRKEKFSVSEMEDAIQSNADNGSIGLINSIAQAFVDDRITLEQAKSQIEEKNIEVLNRTIMQLRIKKDRRQ
;
A
#
# COMPACT_ATOMS: atom_id res chain seq x y z
N MET A 1 -35.28 13.55 2.81
CA MET A 1 -34.27 13.33 3.89
C MET A 1 -33.53 12.04 3.58
N ILE A 2 -32.25 12.11 3.39
CA ILE A 2 -31.37 10.94 3.09
C ILE A 2 -31.01 10.23 4.40
N ASN A 3 -31.04 8.89 4.38
CA ASN A 3 -30.51 8.08 5.47
C ASN A 3 -29.20 7.46 5.00
N ILE A 4 -28.07 7.93 5.54
CA ILE A 4 -26.74 7.47 5.13
C ILE A 4 -26.51 5.98 5.47
N GLU A 5 -27.06 5.48 6.56
CA GLU A 5 -26.92 4.08 6.99
C GLU A 5 -27.67 3.15 6.03
N ASP A 6 -28.89 3.51 5.62
CA ASP A 6 -29.67 2.78 4.61
C ASP A 6 -28.97 2.79 3.25
N LEU A 7 -28.36 3.92 2.87
CA LEU A 7 -27.60 4.02 1.62
C LEU A 7 -26.35 3.13 1.63
N ILE A 8 -25.66 3.04 2.78
CA ILE A 8 -24.52 2.13 2.95
C ILE A 8 -24.97 0.66 2.81
N GLU A 9 -26.13 0.29 3.40
CA GLU A 9 -26.68 -1.06 3.23
C GLU A 9 -26.98 -1.39 1.77
N ILE A 10 -27.60 -0.46 1.02
CA ILE A 10 -27.85 -0.64 -0.42
C ILE A 10 -26.53 -0.81 -1.18
N ALA A 11 -25.50 -0.05 -0.84
CA ALA A 11 -24.19 -0.15 -1.48
C ALA A 11 -23.53 -1.51 -1.21
N ILE A 12 -23.61 -2.02 0.02
CA ILE A 12 -23.12 -3.35 0.41
C ILE A 12 -23.84 -4.46 -0.37
N GLN A 13 -25.19 -4.40 -0.41
CA GLN A 13 -26.01 -5.39 -1.12
C GLN A 13 -25.74 -5.44 -2.61
N ARG A 14 -25.34 -4.31 -3.21
CA ARG A 14 -25.04 -4.19 -4.64
C ARG A 14 -23.57 -4.38 -4.98
N ASP A 15 -22.71 -4.78 -4.02
CA ASP A 15 -21.25 -4.89 -4.15
C ASP A 15 -20.62 -3.64 -4.78
N ALA A 16 -21.08 -2.46 -4.32
CA ALA A 16 -20.55 -1.19 -4.78
C ALA A 16 -19.17 -0.92 -4.15
N SER A 17 -18.25 -0.35 -4.92
CA SER A 17 -16.93 0.06 -4.40
C SER A 17 -16.97 1.43 -3.74
N ASP A 18 -17.79 2.36 -4.27
CA ASP A 18 -17.85 3.73 -3.78
C ASP A 18 -19.29 4.25 -3.83
N ILE A 19 -19.60 5.18 -2.91
CA ILE A 19 -20.83 6.00 -2.88
C ILE A 19 -20.40 7.44 -3.15
N HIS A 20 -21.09 8.11 -4.07
CA HIS A 20 -20.86 9.52 -4.39
C HIS A 20 -22.13 10.31 -4.11
N LEU A 21 -22.02 11.38 -3.29
CA LEU A 21 -23.10 12.28 -2.98
C LEU A 21 -22.73 13.69 -3.47
N THR A 22 -23.55 14.21 -4.38
CA THR A 22 -23.35 15.52 -5.01
C THR A 22 -24.69 16.25 -5.04
N LEU A 23 -24.69 17.51 -4.65
CA LEU A 23 -25.88 18.38 -4.68
C LEU A 23 -26.56 18.35 -6.06
N GLY A 24 -27.90 18.22 -6.08
CA GLY A 24 -28.70 18.20 -7.30
C GLY A 24 -28.64 16.91 -8.11
N LEU A 25 -28.02 15.85 -7.57
CA LEU A 25 -28.00 14.52 -8.18
C LEU A 25 -28.55 13.49 -7.20
N LYS A 26 -29.14 12.40 -7.72
CA LYS A 26 -29.42 11.22 -6.90
C LYS A 26 -28.12 10.64 -6.35
N PRO A 27 -28.12 9.99 -5.17
CA PRO A 27 -26.97 9.23 -4.71
C PRO A 27 -26.48 8.25 -5.78
N MET A 28 -25.17 8.23 -6.07
CA MET A 28 -24.58 7.39 -7.10
C MET A 28 -23.71 6.31 -6.48
N LEU A 29 -23.86 5.09 -6.92
CA LEU A 29 -22.99 3.95 -6.57
C LEU A 29 -22.03 3.64 -7.71
N ARG A 30 -20.79 3.32 -7.38
CA ARG A 30 -19.83 2.76 -8.34
C ARG A 30 -19.88 1.24 -8.28
N ILE A 31 -20.42 0.63 -9.32
CA ILE A 31 -20.55 -0.83 -9.44
C ILE A 31 -19.80 -1.26 -10.72
N VAL A 32 -18.80 -2.15 -10.58
CA VAL A 32 -17.98 -2.63 -11.71
C VAL A 32 -17.51 -1.47 -12.61
N ARG A 33 -16.92 -0.42 -11.98
CA ARG A 33 -16.42 0.82 -12.63
C ARG A 33 -17.47 1.76 -13.23
N LYS A 34 -18.77 1.41 -13.22
CA LYS A 34 -19.86 2.27 -13.73
C LYS A 34 -20.52 3.01 -12.57
N LEU A 35 -20.95 4.24 -12.82
CA LEU A 35 -21.80 5.00 -11.90
C LEU A 35 -23.26 4.68 -12.17
N VAL A 36 -23.99 4.27 -11.14
CA VAL A 36 -25.41 3.87 -11.20
C VAL A 36 -26.18 4.64 -10.14
N PRO A 37 -27.29 5.32 -10.48
CA PRO A 37 -28.09 6.02 -9.50
C PRO A 37 -28.84 5.06 -8.57
N VAL A 38 -29.08 5.52 -7.34
CA VAL A 38 -29.95 4.83 -6.38
C VAL A 38 -31.36 5.37 -6.52
N GLU A 39 -32.21 4.67 -7.27
CA GLU A 39 -33.55 5.13 -7.64
C GLU A 39 -34.51 5.30 -6.44
N LYS A 40 -34.16 4.74 -5.28
CA LYS A 40 -34.90 4.91 -4.03
C LYS A 40 -34.92 6.36 -3.52
N TYR A 41 -33.90 7.14 -3.90
CA TYR A 41 -33.75 8.53 -3.45
C TYR A 41 -33.99 9.50 -4.60
N GLU A 42 -34.45 10.68 -4.25
CA GLU A 42 -34.56 11.84 -5.13
C GLU A 42 -33.19 12.56 -5.24
N GLU A 43 -33.16 13.66 -6.02
CA GLU A 43 -31.99 14.53 -6.11
C GLU A 43 -31.71 15.18 -4.75
N LEU A 44 -30.43 15.15 -4.34
CA LEU A 44 -29.99 15.64 -3.04
C LEU A 44 -30.11 17.15 -2.93
N THR A 45 -30.71 17.60 -1.85
CA THR A 45 -30.84 19.01 -1.47
C THR A 45 -29.64 19.45 -0.61
N GLU A 46 -29.50 20.76 -0.39
CA GLU A 46 -28.48 21.28 0.55
C GLU A 46 -28.70 20.74 1.97
N GLU A 47 -29.96 20.64 2.41
CA GLU A 47 -30.32 20.08 3.72
C GLU A 47 -29.85 18.62 3.85
N ASP A 48 -30.12 17.80 2.82
CA ASP A 48 -29.62 16.40 2.80
C ASP A 48 -28.09 16.31 2.90
N MET A 49 -27.35 17.22 2.24
CA MET A 49 -25.89 17.23 2.29
C MET A 49 -25.36 17.59 3.68
N TYR A 50 -26.02 18.52 4.39
CA TYR A 50 -25.63 18.85 5.76
C TYR A 50 -26.06 17.78 6.76
N ASP A 51 -27.21 17.13 6.59
CA ASP A 51 -27.61 15.97 7.40
C ASP A 51 -26.61 14.82 7.31
N VAL A 52 -26.14 14.52 6.10
CA VAL A 52 -25.07 13.52 5.88
C VAL A 52 -23.77 13.96 6.57
N TYR A 53 -23.41 15.24 6.46
CA TYR A 53 -22.22 15.77 7.14
C TYR A 53 -22.29 15.54 8.65
N ASP A 54 -23.40 15.94 9.28
CA ASP A 54 -23.58 15.81 10.71
C ASP A 54 -23.59 14.34 11.16
N ALA A 55 -24.20 13.46 10.37
CA ALA A 55 -24.18 12.02 10.63
C ALA A 55 -22.78 11.40 10.57
N LEU A 56 -21.94 11.83 9.62
CA LEU A 56 -20.59 11.32 9.43
C LEU A 56 -19.58 11.88 10.44
N VAL A 57 -19.71 13.17 10.78
CA VAL A 57 -18.82 13.83 11.76
C VAL A 57 -19.23 13.52 13.21
N ARG A 58 -20.53 13.20 13.44
CA ARG A 58 -21.10 12.76 14.73
C ARG A 58 -20.75 13.69 15.91
N GLY A 59 -20.77 15.01 15.69
CA GLY A 59 -20.48 16.00 16.73
C GLY A 59 -19.03 16.06 17.21
N ASN A 60 -18.08 15.46 16.46
CA ASN A 60 -16.65 15.58 16.76
C ASN A 60 -16.17 17.00 16.40
N LEU A 61 -15.97 17.82 17.44
CA LEU A 61 -15.59 19.23 17.29
C LEU A 61 -14.27 19.44 16.58
N GLU A 62 -13.32 18.53 16.73
CA GLU A 62 -12.02 18.61 16.08
C GLU A 62 -12.16 18.40 14.57
N LYS A 63 -12.85 17.35 14.15
CA LYS A 63 -13.15 17.08 12.75
C LYS A 63 -13.94 18.21 12.11
N ASP A 64 -14.93 18.74 12.80
CA ASP A 64 -15.72 19.88 12.35
C ASP A 64 -14.88 21.14 12.15
N ASN A 65 -14.01 21.47 13.10
CA ASN A 65 -13.07 22.59 13.00
C ASN A 65 -12.10 22.44 11.82
N ILE A 66 -11.57 21.24 11.61
CA ILE A 66 -10.69 20.93 10.47
C ILE A 66 -11.43 21.19 9.15
N TYR A 67 -12.64 20.63 9.01
CA TYR A 67 -13.42 20.84 7.80
C TYR A 67 -13.77 22.31 7.57
N LYS A 68 -14.21 23.03 8.60
CA LYS A 68 -14.50 24.46 8.52
C LYS A 68 -13.31 25.30 8.08
N THR A 69 -12.11 24.91 8.50
CA THR A 69 -10.87 25.64 8.19
C THR A 69 -10.30 25.25 6.81
N THR A 70 -10.18 23.95 6.55
CA THR A 70 -9.47 23.43 5.37
C THR A 70 -10.37 23.15 4.16
N LYS A 71 -11.70 23.10 4.38
CA LYS A 71 -12.76 22.74 3.40
C LYS A 71 -12.61 21.32 2.85
N LYS A 72 -11.86 20.48 3.55
CA LYS A 72 -11.69 19.06 3.24
C LYS A 72 -11.44 18.26 4.51
N LEU A 73 -11.88 17.01 4.51
CA LEU A 73 -11.71 16.09 5.63
C LEU A 73 -11.68 14.66 5.10
N ASP A 74 -10.67 13.90 5.46
CA ASP A 74 -10.60 12.45 5.25
C ASP A 74 -10.78 11.77 6.59
N ILE A 75 -11.77 10.87 6.69
CA ILE A 75 -12.07 10.13 7.91
C ILE A 75 -12.39 8.67 7.61
N SER A 76 -12.22 7.83 8.60
CA SER A 76 -12.84 6.50 8.61
C SER A 76 -14.23 6.62 9.25
N PHE A 77 -15.16 5.87 8.68
CA PHE A 77 -16.51 5.71 9.23
C PHE A 77 -16.82 4.21 9.33
N GLU A 78 -17.46 3.81 10.42
CA GLU A 78 -17.79 2.40 10.66
C GLU A 78 -19.29 2.27 10.79
N TYR A 79 -19.88 1.41 9.97
CA TYR A 79 -21.29 1.05 10.03
C TYR A 79 -21.42 -0.47 10.12
N LYS A 80 -21.94 -0.97 11.26
CA LYS A 80 -21.96 -2.40 11.61
C LYS A 80 -20.55 -2.98 11.46
N ASP A 81 -20.40 -3.98 10.61
CA ASP A 81 -19.12 -4.64 10.30
C ASP A 81 -18.40 -4.08 9.08
N THR A 82 -18.92 -3.02 8.45
CA THR A 82 -18.34 -2.43 7.25
C THR A 82 -17.63 -1.13 7.59
N ARG A 83 -16.38 -1.01 7.16
CA ARG A 83 -15.62 0.21 7.28
C ARG A 83 -15.63 0.98 5.96
N LEU A 84 -15.70 2.29 6.05
CA LEU A 84 -15.68 3.19 4.91
C LEU A 84 -14.58 4.24 5.09
N ARG A 85 -13.84 4.50 4.03
CA ARG A 85 -13.05 5.71 3.92
C ARG A 85 -13.92 6.80 3.34
N VAL A 86 -14.06 7.90 4.05
CA VAL A 86 -14.91 9.02 3.66
C VAL A 86 -14.03 10.23 3.38
N ASN A 87 -14.07 10.70 2.15
CA ASN A 87 -13.56 12.01 1.78
C ASN A 87 -14.73 13.00 1.75
N ILE A 88 -14.60 14.06 2.52
CA ILE A 88 -15.50 15.20 2.53
C ILE A 88 -14.75 16.39 1.94
N SER A 89 -15.22 16.92 0.84
CA SER A 89 -14.70 18.14 0.22
C SER A 89 -15.83 19.18 0.07
N ARG A 90 -15.60 20.26 -0.63
CA ARG A 90 -16.59 21.31 -0.84
C ARG A 90 -16.76 21.62 -2.31
N SER A 91 -18.02 21.70 -2.77
CA SER A 91 -18.39 22.14 -4.11
C SER A 91 -19.60 23.06 -4.01
N ASN A 92 -19.58 24.21 -4.67
CA ASN A 92 -20.65 25.20 -4.62
C ASN A 92 -21.09 25.54 -3.18
N GLU A 93 -20.10 25.71 -2.30
CA GLU A 93 -20.29 26.02 -0.89
C GLU A 93 -20.94 24.94 -0.02
N VAL A 94 -21.29 23.79 -0.58
CA VAL A 94 -21.93 22.65 0.07
C VAL A 94 -20.94 21.48 0.22
N PRO A 95 -21.04 20.65 1.26
CA PRO A 95 -20.25 19.43 1.37
C PRO A 95 -20.44 18.50 0.16
N LEU A 96 -19.38 17.85 -0.28
CA LEU A 96 -19.36 16.82 -1.32
C LEU A 96 -18.73 15.57 -0.73
N PHE A 97 -19.34 14.40 -0.95
CA PHE A 97 -18.89 13.16 -0.31
C PHE A 97 -18.49 12.10 -1.34
N THR A 98 -17.37 11.45 -1.05
CA THR A 98 -17.00 10.17 -1.65
C THR A 98 -16.72 9.18 -0.53
N LEU A 99 -17.54 8.13 -0.44
CA LEU A 99 -17.41 7.09 0.57
C LEU A 99 -16.97 5.81 -0.14
N ARG A 100 -15.78 5.32 0.18
CA ARG A 100 -15.25 4.05 -0.34
C ARG A 100 -15.52 2.95 0.65
N LEU A 101 -16.19 1.89 0.20
CA LEU A 101 -16.40 0.69 1.00
C LEU A 101 -15.10 -0.13 1.04
N ILE A 102 -14.66 -0.46 2.26
CA ILE A 102 -13.47 -1.29 2.49
C ILE A 102 -13.94 -2.72 2.68
N LYS A 103 -13.36 -3.65 1.91
CA LYS A 103 -13.70 -5.07 2.02
C LYS A 103 -13.30 -5.58 3.40
N LYS A 104 -14.21 -6.29 4.06
CA LYS A 104 -14.03 -6.80 5.43
C LYS A 104 -12.94 -7.87 5.50
N GLU A 105 -12.88 -8.74 4.49
CA GLU A 105 -11.99 -9.89 4.51
C GLU A 105 -10.65 -9.56 3.88
N LEU A 106 -9.61 -9.76 4.67
CA LEU A 106 -8.24 -9.72 4.19
C LEU A 106 -7.96 -11.02 3.43
N PRO A 107 -7.51 -10.97 2.17
CA PRO A 107 -7.07 -12.16 1.45
C PRO A 107 -5.95 -12.87 2.19
N LYS A 108 -5.91 -14.20 2.11
CA LYS A 108 -4.79 -14.97 2.66
C LYS A 108 -3.51 -14.62 1.92
N TYR A 109 -2.38 -14.64 2.63
CA TYR A 109 -1.08 -14.32 2.04
C TYR A 109 -0.78 -15.19 0.81
N GLU A 110 -1.11 -16.48 0.88
CA GLU A 110 -0.87 -17.46 -0.19
C GLU A 110 -1.63 -17.14 -1.48
N ASP A 111 -2.81 -16.51 -1.37
CA ASP A 111 -3.67 -16.19 -2.51
C ASP A 111 -3.22 -14.93 -3.25
N LEU A 112 -2.35 -14.12 -2.64
CA LEU A 112 -1.91 -12.84 -3.21
C LEU A 112 -0.84 -12.98 -4.30
N GLY A 113 -0.16 -14.13 -4.38
CA GLY A 113 0.98 -14.32 -5.28
C GLY A 113 2.23 -13.54 -4.87
N VAL A 114 2.32 -13.11 -3.61
CA VAL A 114 3.51 -12.48 -3.03
C VAL A 114 4.57 -13.58 -2.81
N PRO A 115 5.82 -13.40 -3.28
CA PRO A 115 6.87 -14.39 -3.12
C PRO A 115 7.17 -14.72 -1.65
N ASP A 116 7.42 -16.00 -1.34
CA ASP A 116 7.67 -16.49 0.02
C ASP A 116 8.87 -15.83 0.71
N ILE A 117 9.85 -15.37 -0.06
CA ILE A 117 11.00 -14.63 0.48
C ILE A 117 10.54 -13.37 1.26
N VAL A 118 9.44 -12.73 0.85
CA VAL A 118 8.90 -11.54 1.52
C VAL A 118 8.42 -11.90 2.92
N ARG A 119 7.68 -13.01 3.05
CA ARG A 119 7.26 -13.55 4.35
C ARG A 119 8.46 -13.92 5.22
N ARG A 120 9.46 -14.62 4.67
CA ARG A 120 10.66 -14.99 5.41
C ARG A 120 11.43 -13.80 5.96
N MET A 121 11.43 -12.67 5.25
CA MET A 121 12.11 -11.46 5.71
C MET A 121 11.43 -10.79 6.91
N THR A 122 10.16 -11.09 7.21
CA THR A 122 9.49 -10.59 8.42
C THR A 122 10.04 -11.22 9.72
N TYR A 123 10.85 -12.27 9.63
CA TYR A 123 11.55 -12.87 10.78
C TYR A 123 12.89 -12.18 11.11
N GLN A 124 13.28 -11.14 10.36
CA GLN A 124 14.45 -10.35 10.72
C GLN A 124 14.23 -9.65 12.08
N PRO A 125 15.23 -9.66 12.96
CA PRO A 125 15.09 -9.05 14.28
C PRO A 125 14.95 -7.53 14.18
N GLN A 126 15.56 -6.91 13.18
CA GLN A 126 15.55 -5.46 12.95
C GLN A 126 15.84 -5.12 11.49
N GLY A 127 15.51 -3.91 11.10
CA GLY A 127 15.79 -3.36 9.78
C GLY A 127 14.56 -2.81 9.10
N LEU A 128 14.66 -2.57 7.79
CA LEU A 128 13.61 -1.93 7.00
C LEU A 128 13.17 -2.85 5.86
N ILE A 129 11.87 -3.07 5.75
CA ILE A 129 11.20 -3.78 4.65
C ILE A 129 10.26 -2.78 3.97
N LEU A 130 10.31 -2.68 2.64
CA LEU A 130 9.49 -1.75 1.89
C LEU A 130 8.61 -2.46 0.87
N VAL A 131 7.32 -2.12 0.86
CA VAL A 131 6.37 -2.53 -0.18
C VAL A 131 6.02 -1.31 -1.01
N THR A 132 6.35 -1.32 -2.29
CA THR A 132 6.24 -0.15 -3.15
C THR A 132 5.38 -0.41 -4.38
N GLY A 133 4.98 0.62 -5.09
CA GLY A 133 4.16 0.53 -6.30
C GLY A 133 3.23 1.72 -6.45
N LYS A 134 2.66 1.88 -7.65
CA LYS A 134 1.68 2.92 -7.94
C LYS A 134 0.43 2.77 -7.08
N THR A 135 -0.41 3.79 -7.06
CA THR A 135 -1.77 3.69 -6.48
C THR A 135 -2.52 2.51 -7.12
N ASN A 136 -3.25 1.75 -6.31
CA ASN A 136 -3.99 0.54 -6.71
C ASN A 136 -3.10 -0.63 -7.18
N SER A 137 -1.83 -0.70 -6.75
CA SER A 137 -0.96 -1.86 -7.01
C SER A 137 -1.04 -2.97 -5.95
N GLY A 138 -1.93 -2.84 -4.97
CA GLY A 138 -2.14 -3.85 -3.92
C GLY A 138 -1.22 -3.71 -2.69
N LYS A 139 -0.49 -2.58 -2.52
CA LYS A 139 0.43 -2.38 -1.38
C LYS A 139 -0.23 -2.58 -0.02
N THR A 140 -1.36 -1.89 0.22
CA THR A 140 -2.09 -1.97 1.49
C THR A 140 -2.55 -3.40 1.78
N THR A 141 -3.04 -4.11 0.75
CA THR A 141 -3.45 -5.51 0.89
C THR A 141 -2.26 -6.40 1.25
N THR A 142 -1.12 -6.26 0.57
CA THR A 142 0.09 -7.02 0.87
C THR A 142 0.63 -6.68 2.25
N LEU A 143 0.68 -5.39 2.63
CA LEU A 143 1.13 -4.95 3.94
C LEU A 143 0.29 -5.58 5.05
N ASN A 144 -1.04 -5.49 4.94
CA ASN A 144 -1.95 -6.06 5.94
C ASN A 144 -1.90 -7.59 5.97
N ALA A 145 -1.71 -8.25 4.82
CA ALA A 145 -1.52 -9.69 4.78
C ALA A 145 -0.22 -10.14 5.47
N LEU A 146 0.88 -9.37 5.31
CA LEU A 146 2.12 -9.60 6.05
C LEU A 146 1.94 -9.39 7.55
N VAL A 147 1.25 -8.32 7.97
CA VAL A 147 0.92 -8.08 9.38
C VAL A 147 0.10 -9.23 9.95
N ASN A 148 -0.89 -9.71 9.21
CA ASN A 148 -1.69 -10.85 9.65
C ASN A 148 -0.90 -12.16 9.71
N GLU A 149 0.02 -12.38 8.78
CA GLU A 149 0.92 -13.55 8.81
C GLU A 149 1.84 -13.52 10.04
N ILE A 150 2.41 -12.37 10.36
CA ILE A 150 3.19 -12.18 11.60
C ILE A 150 2.30 -12.44 12.83
N ASN A 151 1.09 -11.91 12.82
CA ASN A 151 0.10 -12.08 13.90
C ASN A 151 -0.26 -13.54 14.15
N LEU A 152 -0.27 -14.38 13.11
CA LEU A 152 -0.61 -15.80 13.21
C LEU A 152 0.59 -16.70 13.58
N THR A 153 1.81 -16.23 13.34
CA THR A 153 3.00 -17.12 13.38
C THR A 153 4.11 -16.65 14.32
N GLN A 154 4.04 -15.41 14.83
CA GLN A 154 5.08 -14.83 15.68
C GLN A 154 4.49 -14.22 16.95
N ASN A 155 5.27 -14.20 18.03
CA ASN A 155 4.89 -13.54 19.28
C ASN A 155 5.59 -12.17 19.35
N LYS A 156 4.91 -11.14 18.82
CA LYS A 156 5.43 -9.78 18.62
C LYS A 156 4.43 -8.72 19.06
N LYS A 157 4.91 -7.56 19.47
CA LYS A 157 4.08 -6.36 19.60
C LYS A 157 4.23 -5.52 18.33
N ILE A 158 3.13 -5.38 17.59
CA ILE A 158 3.06 -4.68 16.30
C ILE A 158 2.31 -3.38 16.49
N LEU A 159 2.94 -2.25 16.16
CA LEU A 159 2.26 -0.96 16.02
C LEU A 159 2.06 -0.68 14.53
N SER A 160 0.83 -0.49 14.10
CA SER A 160 0.50 -0.05 12.73
C SER A 160 0.01 1.39 12.73
N LEU A 161 0.61 2.22 11.89
CA LEU A 161 0.26 3.62 11.67
C LEU A 161 -0.34 3.74 10.26
N GLU A 162 -1.61 4.12 10.16
CA GLU A 162 -2.36 4.07 8.89
C GLU A 162 -3.21 5.32 8.68
N ASN A 163 -3.49 5.68 7.43
CA ASN A 163 -4.36 6.81 7.10
C ASN A 163 -5.20 6.52 5.83
N PRO A 164 -6.47 6.09 6.02
CA PRO A 164 -7.04 5.54 7.27
C PRO A 164 -6.64 4.07 7.48
N ILE A 165 -7.03 3.49 8.63
CA ILE A 165 -6.96 2.04 8.85
C ILE A 165 -7.95 1.35 7.90
N GLU A 166 -7.45 0.53 6.96
CA GLU A 166 -8.29 -0.19 5.99
C GLU A 166 -8.78 -1.53 6.53
N TYR A 167 -7.92 -2.31 7.19
CA TYR A 167 -8.26 -3.61 7.76
C TYR A 167 -8.05 -3.61 9.26
N LYS A 168 -9.06 -4.04 10.03
CA LYS A 168 -8.92 -4.26 11.47
C LYS A 168 -8.36 -5.65 11.76
N HIS A 169 -7.25 -5.69 12.46
CA HIS A 169 -6.64 -6.92 12.93
C HIS A 169 -7.14 -7.29 14.32
N THR A 170 -7.42 -8.57 14.52
CA THR A 170 -7.64 -9.13 15.86
C THR A 170 -6.35 -9.79 16.31
N SER A 171 -5.81 -9.40 17.45
CA SER A 171 -4.61 -10.03 18.05
C SER A 171 -4.79 -11.53 18.23
N LYS A 172 -3.78 -12.31 17.86
CA LYS A 172 -3.70 -13.78 17.97
C LYS A 172 -2.44 -14.16 18.76
N GLU A 173 -1.38 -14.64 18.08
CA GLU A 173 -0.08 -14.88 18.70
C GLU A 173 0.65 -13.57 19.01
N SER A 174 0.42 -12.52 18.20
CA SER A 174 0.97 -11.17 18.40
C SER A 174 -0.06 -10.23 19.02
N VAL A 175 0.43 -9.15 19.65
CA VAL A 175 -0.39 -8.02 20.07
C VAL A 175 -0.33 -6.94 18.98
N ILE A 176 -1.46 -6.58 18.39
CA ILE A 176 -1.54 -5.55 17.36
C ILE A 176 -2.23 -4.30 17.91
N VAL A 177 -1.56 -3.17 17.77
CA VAL A 177 -2.11 -1.84 18.02
C VAL A 177 -2.14 -1.09 16.68
N GLN A 178 -3.30 -0.64 16.27
CA GLN A 178 -3.47 0.17 15.06
C GLN A 178 -3.84 1.59 15.47
N LYS A 179 -3.13 2.58 14.91
CA LYS A 179 -3.38 4.01 15.14
C LYS A 179 -3.69 4.69 13.82
N GLU A 180 -4.77 5.44 13.80
CA GLU A 180 -5.13 6.27 12.67
C GLU A 180 -4.32 7.58 12.70
N VAL A 181 -3.63 7.87 11.60
CA VAL A 181 -2.78 9.05 11.46
C VAL A 181 -3.57 10.18 10.80
N GLY A 182 -3.44 11.38 11.33
CA GLY A 182 -4.01 12.58 10.75
C GLY A 182 -4.91 13.34 11.72
N ALA A 183 -5.52 14.37 11.21
CA ALA A 183 -6.35 15.27 12.00
C ALA A 183 -7.59 14.56 12.56
N GLY A 184 -7.74 14.57 13.88
CA GLY A 184 -8.80 13.83 14.59
C GLY A 184 -8.56 12.31 14.66
N GLY A 185 -7.35 11.85 14.35
CA GLY A 185 -6.89 10.47 14.55
C GLY A 185 -6.14 10.29 15.88
N ASP A 186 -5.47 9.15 16.02
CA ASP A 186 -4.73 8.78 17.24
C ASP A 186 -3.34 9.43 17.31
N THR A 187 -2.81 9.90 16.18
CA THR A 187 -1.55 10.64 16.07
C THR A 187 -1.60 11.65 14.93
N LEU A 188 -0.90 12.77 15.08
CA LEU A 188 -0.97 13.89 14.14
C LEU A 188 -0.28 13.59 12.79
N SER A 189 0.84 12.88 12.83
CA SER A 189 1.63 12.55 11.65
C SER A 189 2.24 11.15 11.74
N PHE A 190 2.68 10.61 10.60
CA PHE A 190 3.43 9.36 10.58
C PHE A 190 4.73 9.48 11.38
N SER A 191 5.48 10.57 11.21
CA SER A 191 6.74 10.79 11.92
C SER A 191 6.55 10.84 13.43
N ASP A 192 5.50 11.51 13.94
CA ASP A 192 5.19 11.55 15.37
C ASP A 192 4.83 10.16 15.91
N GLY A 193 3.98 9.43 15.17
CA GLY A 193 3.61 8.07 15.54
C GLY A 193 4.81 7.12 15.62
N VAL A 194 5.71 7.20 14.61
CA VAL A 194 6.95 6.39 14.58
C VAL A 194 7.89 6.77 15.72
N LYS A 195 8.15 8.06 15.97
CA LYS A 195 8.98 8.50 17.09
C LYS A 195 8.42 8.07 18.46
N ASN A 196 7.09 8.06 18.59
CA ASN A 196 6.45 7.63 19.82
C ASN A 196 6.54 6.11 20.02
N SER A 197 6.61 5.31 18.94
CA SER A 197 6.72 3.86 19.01
C SER A 197 7.91 3.36 19.83
N LEU A 198 9.02 4.12 19.84
CA LEU A 198 10.21 3.84 20.65
C LEU A 198 9.95 3.80 22.17
N ARG A 199 8.81 4.35 22.63
CA ARG A 199 8.37 4.36 24.03
C ARG A 199 7.24 3.38 24.30
N GLU A 200 6.78 2.67 23.28
CA GLU A 200 5.63 1.78 23.37
C GLU A 200 6.01 0.29 23.41
N ASP A 201 7.29 -0.02 23.55
CA ASP A 201 7.80 -1.41 23.62
C ASP A 201 7.32 -2.26 22.41
N CYS A 202 7.47 -1.73 21.21
CA CYS A 202 7.08 -2.38 19.98
C CYS A 202 8.24 -3.20 19.40
N ASP A 203 8.00 -4.41 18.93
CA ASP A 203 8.98 -5.18 18.14
C ASP A 203 8.96 -4.75 16.66
N ILE A 204 7.76 -4.49 16.14
CA ILE A 204 7.52 -4.18 14.74
C ILE A 204 6.71 -2.90 14.63
N VAL A 205 7.17 -2.00 13.76
CA VAL A 205 6.46 -0.76 13.43
C VAL A 205 6.08 -0.79 11.96
N VAL A 206 4.78 -0.68 11.68
CA VAL A 206 4.22 -0.65 10.33
C VAL A 206 3.84 0.78 9.99
N ILE A 207 4.35 1.29 8.88
CA ILE A 207 4.11 2.65 8.38
C ILE A 207 3.32 2.54 7.10
N GLY A 208 2.05 2.93 7.15
CA GLY A 208 1.14 2.86 6.02
C GLY A 208 1.70 3.56 4.78
N GLU A 209 2.36 4.71 4.96
CA GLU A 209 3.01 5.41 3.85
C GLU A 209 4.14 6.33 4.31
N ILE A 210 5.28 6.27 3.61
CA ILE A 210 6.44 7.17 3.78
C ILE A 210 6.43 8.18 2.62
N ARG A 211 6.01 9.43 2.90
CA ARG A 211 5.85 10.49 1.88
C ARG A 211 6.93 11.56 1.94
N ASP A 212 7.50 11.77 3.10
CA ASP A 212 8.35 12.89 3.44
C ASP A 212 9.63 12.46 4.14
N LYS A 213 10.56 13.41 4.24
CA LYS A 213 11.87 13.22 4.86
C LYS A 213 11.73 12.87 6.35
N GLU A 214 10.86 13.56 7.07
CA GLU A 214 10.68 13.41 8.52
C GLU A 214 10.19 11.99 8.88
N THR A 215 9.27 11.44 8.11
CA THR A 215 8.80 10.07 8.27
C THR A 215 9.89 9.07 7.93
N MET A 216 10.70 9.34 6.88
CA MET A 216 11.81 8.48 6.50
C MET A 216 12.92 8.46 7.54
N GLU A 217 13.28 9.62 8.11
CA GLU A 217 14.24 9.74 9.20
C GLU A 217 13.79 8.94 10.42
N ALA A 218 12.54 9.14 10.85
CA ALA A 218 11.98 8.39 11.97
C ALA A 218 11.99 6.87 11.73
N ALA A 219 11.71 6.42 10.49
CA ALA A 219 11.74 5.00 10.11
C ALA A 219 13.17 4.42 10.19
N ILE A 220 14.18 5.17 9.72
CA ILE A 220 15.59 4.77 9.81
C ILE A 220 16.04 4.71 11.27
N GLU A 221 15.77 5.75 12.07
CA GLU A 221 16.11 5.80 13.49
C GLU A 221 15.49 4.63 14.26
N THR A 222 14.24 4.30 13.98
CA THR A 222 13.53 3.18 14.61
C THR A 222 14.16 1.84 14.23
N ALA A 223 14.52 1.67 12.95
CA ALA A 223 15.21 0.46 12.48
C ALA A 223 16.62 0.34 13.08
N GLU A 224 17.33 1.45 13.24
CA GLU A 224 18.67 1.52 13.90
C GLU A 224 18.58 1.21 15.39
N ALA A 225 17.50 1.63 16.05
CA ALA A 225 17.24 1.34 17.46
C ALA A 225 16.90 -0.13 17.76
N GLY A 226 16.81 -1.00 16.73
CA GLY A 226 16.64 -2.44 16.91
C GLY A 226 15.25 -2.98 16.56
N HIS A 227 14.39 -2.19 15.92
CA HIS A 227 13.05 -2.59 15.52
C HIS A 227 12.99 -3.04 14.07
N LEU A 228 12.03 -3.91 13.74
CA LEU A 228 11.68 -4.18 12.36
C LEU A 228 10.65 -3.15 11.89
N VAL A 229 10.98 -2.38 10.87
CA VAL A 229 10.09 -1.38 10.27
C VAL A 229 9.61 -1.90 8.92
N ILE A 230 8.29 -1.90 8.71
CA ILE A 230 7.67 -2.28 7.43
C ILE A 230 6.90 -1.06 6.92
N GLY A 231 7.28 -0.54 5.75
CA GLY A 231 6.68 0.68 5.23
C GLY A 231 6.27 0.59 3.76
N THR A 232 5.47 1.56 3.29
CA THR A 232 5.15 1.67 1.86
C THR A 232 5.61 2.99 1.25
N LEU A 233 5.96 2.93 -0.07
CA LEU A 233 6.25 4.10 -0.90
C LEU A 233 5.52 3.99 -2.25
N HIS A 234 5.46 5.12 -2.99
CA HIS A 234 4.83 5.19 -4.32
C HIS A 234 5.86 5.20 -5.46
N THR A 235 6.84 4.32 -5.44
CA THR A 235 7.84 4.13 -6.50
C THR A 235 7.49 2.94 -7.38
N LYS A 236 8.00 2.90 -8.62
CA LYS A 236 7.60 1.90 -9.64
C LYS A 236 8.51 0.68 -9.68
N SER A 237 9.74 0.78 -9.15
CA SER A 237 10.74 -0.28 -9.10
C SER A 237 11.52 -0.24 -7.78
N CYS A 238 12.21 -1.34 -7.49
CA CYS A 238 13.08 -1.42 -6.31
C CYS A 238 14.24 -0.41 -6.40
N ALA A 239 14.83 -0.25 -7.57
CA ALA A 239 15.93 0.70 -7.77
C ALA A 239 15.47 2.17 -7.61
N GLU A 240 14.31 2.54 -8.20
CA GLU A 240 13.71 3.88 -7.99
C GLU A 240 13.38 4.13 -6.51
N THR A 241 13.08 3.09 -5.74
CA THR A 241 12.82 3.22 -4.30
C THR A 241 14.06 3.71 -3.58
N ILE A 242 15.23 3.13 -3.86
CA ILE A 242 16.50 3.55 -3.28
C ILE A 242 16.83 4.98 -3.68
N ASP A 243 16.73 5.29 -4.97
CA ASP A 243 16.96 6.64 -5.48
C ASP A 243 16.06 7.67 -4.78
N ARG A 244 14.77 7.37 -4.65
CA ARG A 244 13.80 8.22 -3.95
C ARG A 244 14.16 8.46 -2.49
N MET A 245 14.58 7.42 -1.78
CA MET A 245 14.97 7.51 -0.38
C MET A 245 16.22 8.37 -0.20
N ILE A 246 17.21 8.23 -1.08
CA ILE A 246 18.42 9.07 -1.07
C ILE A 246 18.07 10.52 -1.36
N ASN A 247 17.16 10.76 -2.32
CA ASN A 247 16.76 12.11 -2.75
C ASN A 247 15.81 12.83 -1.79
N PHE A 248 15.37 12.22 -0.69
CA PHE A 248 14.76 12.95 0.43
C PHE A 248 15.75 13.86 1.16
N TYR A 249 17.07 13.62 0.99
CA TYR A 249 18.13 14.29 1.74
C TYR A 249 18.94 15.23 0.86
N GLU A 250 19.46 16.28 1.49
CA GLU A 250 20.40 17.19 0.85
C GLU A 250 21.68 16.45 0.43
N ILE A 251 22.36 16.95 -0.60
CA ILE A 251 23.56 16.29 -1.18
C ILE A 251 24.62 16.01 -0.12
N SER A 252 24.80 16.91 0.87
CA SER A 252 25.73 16.76 2.00
C SER A 252 25.47 15.51 2.84
N ASP A 253 24.19 15.10 2.97
CA ASP A 253 23.75 14.03 3.87
C ASP A 253 23.60 12.70 3.15
N GLN A 254 23.50 12.71 1.82
CA GLN A 254 23.24 11.51 1.02
C GLN A 254 24.23 10.39 1.24
N THR A 255 25.53 10.71 1.46
CA THR A 255 26.54 9.71 1.75
C THR A 255 26.23 8.94 3.02
N THR A 256 25.90 9.65 4.11
CA THR A 256 25.54 9.04 5.39
C THR A 256 24.28 8.17 5.24
N VAL A 257 23.26 8.69 4.55
CA VAL A 257 22.01 7.95 4.32
C VAL A 257 22.22 6.68 3.51
N LYS A 258 23.05 6.71 2.46
CA LYS A 258 23.43 5.51 1.68
C LYS A 258 24.05 4.44 2.57
N TYR A 259 24.94 4.80 3.49
CA TYR A 259 25.52 3.85 4.43
C TYR A 259 24.47 3.28 5.39
N LEU A 260 23.60 4.11 5.97
CA LEU A 260 22.52 3.65 6.85
C LEU A 260 21.57 2.71 6.12
N LEU A 261 21.06 3.10 4.94
CA LEU A 261 20.18 2.27 4.14
C LEU A 261 20.85 0.95 3.76
N SER A 262 22.12 0.97 3.38
CA SER A 262 22.86 -0.24 2.99
C SER A 262 23.01 -1.28 4.12
N SER A 263 22.86 -0.86 5.37
CA SER A 263 22.95 -1.75 6.55
C SER A 263 21.57 -2.16 7.07
N LEU A 264 20.61 -1.24 7.04
CA LEU A 264 19.29 -1.43 7.64
C LEU A 264 18.26 -2.01 6.68
N LEU A 265 18.29 -1.66 5.40
CA LEU A 265 17.35 -2.17 4.42
C LEU A 265 17.57 -3.66 4.19
N LYS A 266 16.50 -4.45 4.31
CA LYS A 266 16.53 -5.91 4.13
C LYS A 266 15.89 -6.33 2.84
N LEU A 267 14.79 -5.67 2.47
CA LEU A 267 13.96 -6.06 1.33
C LEU A 267 13.21 -4.85 0.76
N VAL A 268 13.10 -4.82 -0.56
CA VAL A 268 12.13 -3.97 -1.27
C VAL A 268 11.30 -4.86 -2.20
N VAL A 269 9.98 -4.69 -2.16
CA VAL A 269 9.04 -5.34 -3.07
C VAL A 269 8.30 -4.28 -3.85
N ALA A 270 8.54 -4.16 -5.14
CA ALA A 270 7.79 -3.26 -6.01
C ALA A 270 6.70 -4.04 -6.75
N GLN A 271 5.45 -3.56 -6.65
CA GLN A 271 4.27 -4.28 -7.07
C GLN A 271 3.56 -3.62 -8.25
N ARG A 272 3.10 -4.46 -9.17
CA ARG A 272 2.15 -4.11 -10.24
C ARG A 272 1.01 -5.11 -10.23
N LEU A 273 -0.22 -4.63 -10.49
CA LEU A 273 -1.39 -5.48 -10.69
C LEU A 273 -1.82 -5.39 -12.15
N LEU A 274 -1.92 -6.54 -12.81
CA LEU A 274 -2.39 -6.65 -14.19
C LEU A 274 -3.70 -7.44 -14.25
N PRO A 275 -4.58 -7.14 -15.22
CA PRO A 275 -5.73 -8.00 -15.48
C PRO A 275 -5.25 -9.41 -15.89
N GLY A 276 -5.76 -10.43 -15.26
CA GLY A 276 -5.50 -11.83 -15.63
C GLY A 276 -6.31 -12.28 -16.84
N THR A 277 -5.88 -13.38 -17.47
CA THR A 277 -6.58 -14.02 -18.58
C THR A 277 -7.95 -14.57 -18.16
N ASP A 278 -8.12 -14.87 -16.89
CA ASP A 278 -9.36 -15.35 -16.27
C ASP A 278 -10.24 -14.21 -15.68
N GLY A 279 -9.85 -12.95 -15.88
CA GLY A 279 -10.52 -11.77 -15.32
C GLY A 279 -10.14 -11.44 -13.88
N SER A 280 -9.27 -12.21 -13.21
CA SER A 280 -8.71 -11.90 -11.89
C SER A 280 -7.64 -10.80 -11.99
N LEU A 281 -7.11 -10.39 -10.85
CA LEU A 281 -5.93 -9.52 -10.78
C LEU A 281 -4.68 -10.37 -10.53
N VAL A 282 -3.67 -10.19 -11.36
CA VAL A 282 -2.37 -10.88 -11.26
C VAL A 282 -1.32 -9.94 -10.71
N LEU A 283 -0.74 -10.32 -9.58
CA LEU A 283 0.40 -9.60 -9.01
C LEU A 283 1.68 -9.92 -9.82
N ILE A 284 2.38 -8.86 -10.20
CA ILE A 284 3.72 -8.90 -10.80
C ILE A 284 4.68 -8.22 -9.83
N PRO A 285 5.36 -8.98 -8.97
CA PRO A 285 6.31 -8.42 -8.02
C PRO A 285 7.70 -8.30 -8.63
N GLU A 286 8.40 -7.22 -8.34
CA GLU A 286 9.84 -7.13 -8.41
C GLU A 286 10.36 -7.18 -6.98
N VAL A 287 11.34 -8.02 -6.67
CA VAL A 287 11.85 -8.23 -5.32
C VAL A 287 13.36 -8.01 -5.29
N MET A 288 13.80 -7.13 -4.44
CA MET A 288 15.21 -6.88 -4.15
C MET A 288 15.52 -7.30 -2.72
N VAL A 289 16.29 -8.37 -2.56
CA VAL A 289 16.90 -8.75 -1.28
C VAL A 289 18.22 -8.01 -1.17
N VAL A 290 18.44 -7.32 -0.06
CA VAL A 290 19.65 -6.53 0.17
C VAL A 290 20.75 -7.44 0.70
N ASP A 291 21.70 -7.75 -0.16
CA ASP A 291 22.92 -8.48 0.13
C ASP A 291 24.16 -7.58 0.01
N ASN A 292 25.34 -8.17 0.02
CA ASN A 292 26.61 -7.44 -0.10
C ASN A 292 26.77 -6.73 -1.46
N ILE A 293 26.21 -7.29 -2.55
CA ILE A 293 26.28 -6.69 -3.89
C ILE A 293 25.42 -5.44 -3.92
N VAL A 294 24.15 -5.58 -3.54
CA VAL A 294 23.17 -4.47 -3.47
C VAL A 294 23.66 -3.38 -2.52
N SER A 295 24.13 -3.75 -1.33
CA SER A 295 24.74 -2.83 -0.35
C SER A 295 25.94 -2.09 -0.92
N GLY A 296 26.80 -2.78 -1.67
CA GLY A 296 27.97 -2.18 -2.35
C GLY A 296 27.56 -1.14 -3.39
N ILE A 297 26.53 -1.40 -4.18
CA ILE A 297 26.00 -0.44 -5.17
C ILE A 297 25.41 0.78 -4.47
N MET A 298 24.65 0.60 -3.37
CA MET A 298 24.07 1.70 -2.60
C MET A 298 25.14 2.66 -2.05
N ARG A 299 26.30 2.15 -1.62
CA ARG A 299 27.38 2.95 -1.04
C ARG A 299 28.22 3.71 -2.06
N LYS A 300 28.07 3.46 -3.36
CA LYS A 300 28.82 4.19 -4.38
C LYS A 300 28.56 5.70 -4.28
N GLU A 301 29.59 6.47 -4.54
CA GLU A 301 29.49 7.93 -4.58
C GLU A 301 28.35 8.37 -5.52
N LYS A 302 28.32 7.80 -6.73
CA LYS A 302 27.24 8.00 -7.69
C LYS A 302 26.37 6.75 -7.76
N PHE A 303 25.17 6.81 -7.19
CA PHE A 303 24.17 5.75 -7.31
C PHE A 303 23.65 5.64 -8.75
N SER A 304 23.49 4.43 -9.25
CA SER A 304 22.95 4.18 -10.59
C SER A 304 21.76 3.24 -10.52
N VAL A 305 20.59 3.74 -10.96
CA VAL A 305 19.35 2.95 -11.06
C VAL A 305 19.54 1.75 -11.97
N SER A 306 20.17 1.94 -13.15
CA SER A 306 20.42 0.86 -14.11
C SER A 306 21.31 -0.23 -13.55
N GLU A 307 22.38 0.12 -12.86
CA GLU A 307 23.27 -0.86 -12.23
C GLU A 307 22.54 -1.68 -11.14
N MET A 308 21.66 -1.02 -10.39
CA MET A 308 20.85 -1.69 -9.39
C MET A 308 19.83 -2.64 -10.04
N GLU A 309 19.17 -2.24 -11.12
CA GLU A 309 18.25 -3.09 -11.88
C GLU A 309 18.95 -4.33 -12.44
N ASP A 310 20.17 -4.18 -12.99
CA ASP A 310 20.99 -5.28 -13.49
C ASP A 310 21.38 -6.24 -12.35
N ALA A 311 21.73 -5.70 -11.18
CA ALA A 311 22.04 -6.51 -10.01
C ALA A 311 20.81 -7.32 -9.52
N ILE A 312 19.63 -6.72 -9.46
CA ILE A 312 18.38 -7.41 -9.09
C ILE A 312 18.08 -8.53 -10.09
N GLN A 313 18.22 -8.26 -11.40
CA GLN A 313 17.92 -9.22 -12.45
C GLN A 313 18.87 -10.43 -12.44
N SER A 314 20.14 -10.23 -12.06
CA SER A 314 21.17 -11.27 -12.04
C SER A 314 21.27 -12.04 -10.72
N ASN A 315 20.68 -11.54 -9.62
CA ASN A 315 20.90 -12.06 -8.27
C ASN A 315 19.73 -12.92 -7.76
N ALA A 316 19.29 -13.88 -8.59
CA ALA A 316 18.18 -14.77 -8.25
C ALA A 316 18.50 -15.74 -7.09
N ASP A 317 19.77 -16.06 -6.86
CA ASP A 317 20.20 -17.05 -5.85
C ASP A 317 19.95 -16.57 -4.42
N ASN A 318 19.94 -15.25 -4.17
CA ASN A 318 19.59 -14.68 -2.86
C ASN A 318 18.09 -14.52 -2.62
N GLY A 319 17.25 -14.85 -3.63
CA GLY A 319 15.80 -14.69 -3.59
C GLY A 319 15.30 -13.39 -4.24
N SER A 320 16.17 -12.59 -4.86
CA SER A 320 15.76 -11.45 -5.68
C SER A 320 15.03 -11.90 -6.94
N ILE A 321 14.05 -11.11 -7.37
CA ILE A 321 13.22 -11.39 -8.55
C ILE A 321 13.16 -10.14 -9.40
N GLY A 322 13.83 -10.16 -10.54
CA GLY A 322 13.77 -9.05 -11.50
C GLY A 322 12.39 -8.94 -12.15
N LEU A 323 12.00 -7.74 -12.51
CA LEU A 323 10.70 -7.46 -13.13
C LEU A 323 10.46 -8.29 -14.39
N ILE A 324 11.48 -8.42 -15.26
CA ILE A 324 11.38 -9.19 -16.52
C ILE A 324 11.13 -10.67 -16.22
N ASN A 325 11.78 -11.22 -15.20
CA ASN A 325 11.59 -12.61 -14.78
C ASN A 325 10.16 -12.83 -14.27
N SER A 326 9.64 -11.91 -13.47
CA SER A 326 8.28 -11.97 -12.93
C SER A 326 7.21 -11.91 -14.03
N ILE A 327 7.37 -10.99 -14.98
CA ILE A 327 6.48 -10.87 -16.15
C ILE A 327 6.55 -12.12 -17.03
N ALA A 328 7.75 -12.61 -17.35
CA ALA A 328 7.95 -13.80 -18.17
C ALA A 328 7.32 -15.03 -17.52
N GLN A 329 7.48 -15.20 -16.20
CA GLN A 329 6.88 -16.30 -15.46
C GLN A 329 5.35 -16.25 -15.52
N ALA A 330 4.75 -15.07 -15.27
CA ALA A 330 3.30 -14.89 -15.33
C ALA A 330 2.72 -15.21 -16.71
N PHE A 331 3.47 -14.88 -17.79
CA PHE A 331 3.08 -15.24 -19.16
C PHE A 331 3.22 -16.75 -19.40
N VAL A 332 4.30 -17.39 -19.00
CA VAL A 332 4.52 -18.85 -19.19
C VAL A 332 3.52 -19.68 -18.38
N ASP A 333 3.00 -19.13 -17.30
CA ASP A 333 1.94 -19.74 -16.48
C ASP A 333 0.52 -19.38 -16.97
N ASP A 334 0.40 -18.79 -18.18
CA ASP A 334 -0.85 -18.41 -18.83
C ASP A 334 -1.72 -17.43 -18.03
N ARG A 335 -1.13 -16.73 -17.06
CA ARG A 335 -1.83 -15.77 -16.19
C ARG A 335 -2.06 -14.42 -16.85
N ILE A 336 -1.19 -14.00 -17.78
CA ILE A 336 -1.30 -12.74 -18.54
C ILE A 336 -1.03 -12.99 -20.02
N THR A 337 -1.50 -12.07 -20.89
CA THR A 337 -1.23 -12.14 -22.33
C THR A 337 0.17 -11.62 -22.69
N LEU A 338 0.68 -11.98 -23.88
CA LEU A 338 1.95 -11.47 -24.37
C LEU A 338 1.92 -9.94 -24.60
N GLU A 339 0.79 -9.40 -25.00
CA GLU A 339 0.58 -7.96 -25.17
C GLU A 339 0.71 -7.24 -23.83
N GLN A 340 0.05 -7.75 -22.79
CA GLN A 340 0.18 -7.24 -21.44
C GLN A 340 1.62 -7.33 -20.94
N ALA A 341 2.30 -8.45 -21.17
CA ALA A 341 3.72 -8.62 -20.80
C ALA A 341 4.60 -7.54 -21.43
N LYS A 342 4.46 -7.32 -22.75
CA LYS A 342 5.25 -6.31 -23.48
C LYS A 342 4.93 -4.88 -23.04
N SER A 343 3.67 -4.58 -22.68
CA SER A 343 3.27 -3.23 -22.24
C SER A 343 3.88 -2.80 -20.90
N GLN A 344 4.47 -3.72 -20.13
CA GLN A 344 5.05 -3.45 -18.81
C GLN A 344 6.53 -3.12 -18.84
N ILE A 345 7.20 -3.25 -19.96
CA ILE A 345 8.65 -3.05 -20.12
C ILE A 345 8.94 -2.05 -21.23
N GLU A 346 10.13 -1.49 -21.20
CA GLU A 346 10.61 -0.62 -22.26
C GLU A 346 10.96 -1.43 -23.51
N GLU A 347 10.83 -0.82 -24.68
CA GLU A 347 11.07 -1.45 -25.99
C GLU A 347 12.46 -2.10 -26.09
N LYS A 348 13.50 -1.46 -25.54
CA LYS A 348 14.86 -1.99 -25.48
C LYS A 348 14.98 -3.35 -24.74
N ASN A 349 14.05 -3.67 -23.86
CA ASN A 349 14.05 -4.87 -23.02
C ASN A 349 13.17 -6.01 -23.60
N ILE A 350 12.49 -5.82 -24.74
CA ILE A 350 11.61 -6.83 -25.35
C ILE A 350 12.40 -8.08 -25.75
N GLU A 351 13.63 -7.92 -26.25
CA GLU A 351 14.47 -9.08 -26.61
C GLU A 351 14.86 -9.90 -25.37
N VAL A 352 15.17 -9.23 -24.26
CA VAL A 352 15.48 -9.87 -22.98
C VAL A 352 14.26 -10.65 -22.48
N LEU A 353 13.05 -10.06 -22.55
CA LEU A 353 11.80 -10.72 -22.19
C LEU A 353 11.60 -11.99 -23.05
N ASN A 354 11.72 -11.90 -24.37
CA ASN A 354 11.52 -13.04 -25.26
C ASN A 354 12.49 -14.18 -24.96
N ARG A 355 13.77 -13.86 -24.69
CA ARG A 355 14.78 -14.84 -24.29
C ARG A 355 14.44 -15.50 -22.95
N THR A 356 14.02 -14.72 -21.98
CA THR A 356 13.61 -15.22 -20.65
C THR A 356 12.40 -16.15 -20.76
N ILE A 357 11.37 -15.78 -21.56
CA ILE A 357 10.21 -16.64 -21.82
C ILE A 357 10.64 -17.98 -22.41
N MET A 358 11.54 -17.96 -23.40
CA MET A 358 12.04 -19.19 -24.04
C MET A 358 12.75 -20.09 -23.02
N GLN A 359 13.60 -19.52 -22.17
CA GLN A 359 14.32 -20.26 -21.12
C GLN A 359 13.34 -20.89 -20.10
N LEU A 360 12.32 -20.15 -19.69
CA LEU A 360 11.32 -20.65 -18.73
C LEU A 360 10.46 -21.77 -19.32
N ARG A 361 10.06 -21.67 -20.61
CA ARG A 361 9.35 -22.76 -21.31
C ARG A 361 10.16 -24.03 -21.36
N ILE A 362 11.45 -23.96 -21.73
CA ILE A 362 12.34 -25.12 -21.77
C ILE A 362 12.47 -25.76 -20.37
N LYS A 363 12.53 -24.94 -19.30
CA LYS A 363 12.55 -25.45 -17.93
C LYS A 363 11.24 -26.11 -17.53
N LYS A 364 10.10 -25.59 -17.97
CA LYS A 364 8.75 -26.14 -17.70
C LYS A 364 8.60 -27.50 -18.37
N ASP A 365 8.99 -27.63 -19.66
CA ASP A 365 8.92 -28.88 -20.42
C ASP A 365 9.80 -30.00 -19.84
N ARG A 366 10.92 -29.66 -19.21
CA ARG A 366 11.82 -30.64 -18.55
C ARG A 366 11.33 -31.14 -17.19
N ARG A 367 10.32 -30.48 -16.60
CA ARG A 367 9.75 -30.85 -15.29
C ARG A 367 8.46 -31.67 -15.41
N GLN A 368 7.83 -31.68 -16.60
CA GLN A 368 6.73 -32.57 -16.99
C GLN A 368 7.28 -33.87 -17.55
#